data_18423585e115a0cbc39608c26f73a36f
#
_entry.id   18423585e115a0cbc39608c26f73a36f
#
_cell.length_a   1.000
_cell.length_b   1.000
_cell.length_c   1.000
_cell.angle_alpha   90.00
_cell.angle_beta   90.00
_cell.angle_gamma   90.00
#
_symmetry.space_group_name_H-M   'P 1'
#
loop_
_entity.id
_entity.type
_entity.pdbx_description
1 polymer ?
#
loop_
_entity_poly.entity_id
_entity_poly.type
_entity_poly.pdbx_seq_one_letter_code
_entity_poly.pdbx_strand_id
1 'polypeptide(L)'
;MRRRPTYLLPVLAFAAMTAVCVRSDDSAPAVATASLALSGEAAIGSPIEMTYRFAVAADAPAFTEDYWVFAHFLDADGELMWTDDHEPSTPTRQWNPGATVEYPRTMFVPKFPYVGQTSVEIGLFSPTTGDRLPLAGDTSGQRSYRVATFDMRLQTDDLSVVFRDGWHAVEVADEFSGPEWQWSRKDATLSFRNPGRDVRVYLQLDQPSAAFPEPQRVEVLAGSEVVDSFLLPPGRMELRRIQVAAGQLGTAETAELTIFVDKTFVPAAVPALKSADSRELGIRVFRASVQPS
;
A
#
# COMPACT_ATOMS: atom_id res chain seq x y z
N MET A 1 44.96 -56.43 47.15
CA MET A 1 44.12 -56.61 45.93
C MET A 1 43.15 -55.46 45.84
N ARG A 2 43.47 -54.44 45.01
CA ARG A 2 42.59 -53.25 44.80
C ARG A 2 41.98 -53.40 43.41
N ARG A 3 40.63 -53.51 43.32
CA ARG A 3 39.88 -53.57 42.08
C ARG A 3 39.69 -52.11 41.57
N ARG A 4 40.04 -51.87 40.28
CA ARG A 4 39.80 -50.62 39.57
C ARG A 4 38.39 -50.67 39.00
N PRO A 5 37.61 -49.57 39.07
CA PRO A 5 36.31 -49.49 38.36
C PRO A 5 36.54 -49.10 36.92
N THR A 6 35.88 -49.84 36.02
CA THR A 6 35.81 -49.60 34.56
C THR A 6 34.72 -48.55 34.31
N TYR A 7 35.07 -47.38 33.80
CA TYR A 7 34.09 -46.40 33.35
C TYR A 7 33.68 -46.69 31.89
N LEU A 8 32.39 -47.02 31.67
CA LEU A 8 31.77 -47.02 30.35
C LEU A 8 31.42 -45.58 29.98
N LEU A 9 32.01 -45.06 28.90
CA LEU A 9 31.56 -43.82 28.26
C LEU A 9 30.32 -44.13 27.41
N PRO A 10 29.23 -43.33 27.51
CA PRO A 10 28.14 -43.38 26.55
C PRO A 10 28.55 -42.67 25.26
N VAL A 11 28.47 -43.37 24.14
CA VAL A 11 28.59 -42.80 22.79
C VAL A 11 27.30 -42.03 22.50
N LEU A 12 27.35 -40.70 22.50
CA LEU A 12 26.27 -39.84 22.01
C LEU A 12 26.27 -39.94 20.47
N ALA A 13 25.24 -40.59 19.93
CA ALA A 13 24.95 -40.55 18.49
C ALA A 13 24.37 -39.19 18.16
N PHE A 14 25.14 -38.34 17.48
CA PHE A 14 24.65 -37.09 16.87
C PHE A 14 23.81 -37.47 15.64
N ALA A 15 22.51 -37.40 15.74
CA ALA A 15 21.61 -37.46 14.58
C ALA A 15 21.76 -36.14 13.83
N ALA A 16 22.48 -36.14 12.71
CA ALA A 16 22.50 -35.02 11.76
C ALA A 16 21.11 -34.92 11.14
N MET A 17 20.30 -33.94 11.58
CA MET A 17 19.12 -33.49 10.84
C MET A 17 19.61 -32.80 9.58
N THR A 18 19.60 -33.51 8.45
CA THR A 18 19.71 -32.91 7.14
C THR A 18 18.43 -32.10 6.90
N ALA A 19 18.52 -30.78 7.03
CA ALA A 19 17.52 -29.89 6.50
C ALA A 19 17.43 -30.13 4.99
N VAL A 20 16.39 -30.82 4.55
CA VAL A 20 16.02 -30.91 3.14
C VAL A 20 15.55 -29.50 2.76
N CYS A 21 16.47 -28.68 2.20
CA CYS A 21 16.08 -27.50 1.44
C CYS A 21 15.22 -28.04 0.29
N VAL A 22 13.91 -27.87 0.38
CA VAL A 22 13.00 -28.03 -0.76
C VAL A 22 13.41 -26.93 -1.75
N ARG A 23 14.25 -27.28 -2.71
CA ARG A 23 14.44 -26.48 -3.91
C ARG A 23 13.07 -26.47 -4.59
N SER A 24 12.41 -25.32 -4.60
CA SER A 24 11.30 -25.09 -5.52
C SER A 24 11.82 -25.43 -6.91
N ASP A 25 11.04 -26.25 -7.63
CA ASP A 25 11.42 -26.73 -8.96
C ASP A 25 11.43 -25.55 -9.94
N ASP A 26 12.60 -24.88 -10.07
CA ASP A 26 12.82 -23.77 -10.98
C ASP A 26 12.77 -24.21 -12.47
N SER A 27 12.57 -25.51 -12.73
CA SER A 27 12.48 -26.08 -14.08
C SER A 27 11.09 -25.97 -14.71
N ALA A 28 10.07 -25.58 -13.95
CA ALA A 28 8.71 -25.44 -14.50
C ALA A 28 8.63 -24.29 -15.51
N PRO A 29 7.90 -24.46 -16.65
CA PRO A 29 7.73 -23.39 -17.62
C PRO A 29 7.14 -22.12 -16.99
N ALA A 30 7.70 -20.97 -17.35
CA ALA A 30 7.20 -19.69 -16.88
C ALA A 30 5.80 -19.40 -17.42
N VAL A 31 4.85 -19.04 -16.56
CA VAL A 31 3.46 -18.73 -16.96
C VAL A 31 3.30 -17.30 -17.48
N ALA A 32 4.18 -16.39 -17.07
CA ALA A 32 4.16 -14.99 -17.48
C ALA A 32 5.54 -14.33 -17.28
N THR A 33 5.73 -13.15 -17.87
CA THR A 33 6.82 -12.23 -17.56
C THR A 33 6.26 -11.03 -16.82
N ALA A 34 6.77 -10.73 -15.62
CA ALA A 34 6.38 -9.55 -14.85
C ALA A 34 7.30 -8.37 -15.17
N SER A 35 6.76 -7.17 -15.16
CA SER A 35 7.51 -5.91 -15.17
C SER A 35 6.78 -4.84 -14.36
N LEU A 36 7.53 -3.85 -13.86
CA LEU A 36 7.01 -2.75 -13.07
C LEU A 36 7.59 -1.44 -13.60
N ALA A 37 6.71 -0.51 -13.98
CA ALA A 37 7.10 0.86 -14.28
C ALA A 37 6.80 1.73 -13.05
N LEU A 38 7.78 2.53 -12.63
CA LEU A 38 7.67 3.50 -11.54
C LEU A 38 8.67 4.63 -11.76
N SER A 39 8.58 5.72 -11.00
CA SER A 39 9.60 6.78 -10.98
C SER A 39 10.94 6.22 -10.50
N GLY A 40 12.04 6.71 -11.07
CA GLY A 40 13.40 6.37 -10.62
C GLY A 40 13.73 6.83 -9.20
N GLU A 41 12.85 7.63 -8.57
CA GLU A 41 13.00 8.17 -7.22
C GLU A 41 11.67 8.11 -6.48
N ALA A 42 11.73 7.86 -5.17
CA ALA A 42 10.59 7.97 -4.27
C ALA A 42 11.02 8.57 -2.93
N ALA A 43 10.14 9.35 -2.31
CA ALA A 43 10.41 9.92 -1.01
C ALA A 43 9.65 9.18 0.10
N ILE A 44 10.31 9.04 1.26
CA ILE A 44 9.72 8.44 2.46
C ILE A 44 8.42 9.20 2.82
N GLY A 45 7.34 8.46 3.02
CA GLY A 45 6.03 9.03 3.38
C GLY A 45 5.26 9.68 2.25
N SER A 46 5.85 9.78 1.04
CA SER A 46 5.19 10.31 -0.15
C SER A 46 4.50 9.20 -0.96
N PRO A 47 3.51 9.54 -1.79
CA PRO A 47 2.90 8.57 -2.70
C PRO A 47 3.88 8.17 -3.82
N ILE A 48 3.86 6.89 -4.17
CA ILE A 48 4.53 6.33 -5.35
C ILE A 48 3.47 5.75 -6.27
N GLU A 49 3.55 6.10 -7.55
CA GLU A 49 2.70 5.54 -8.61
C GLU A 49 3.47 4.44 -9.33
N MET A 50 2.82 3.31 -9.49
CA MET A 50 3.40 2.11 -10.10
C MET A 50 2.45 1.58 -11.16
N THR A 51 2.99 1.04 -12.25
CA THR A 51 2.23 0.29 -13.25
C THR A 51 2.77 -1.13 -13.32
N TYR A 52 1.96 -2.07 -12.87
CA TYR A 52 2.23 -3.51 -12.96
C TYR A 52 1.84 -4.01 -14.33
N ARG A 53 2.69 -4.85 -14.93
CA ARG A 53 2.44 -5.46 -16.22
C ARG A 53 2.87 -6.92 -16.21
N PHE A 54 1.97 -7.80 -16.66
CA PHE A 54 2.21 -9.23 -16.82
C PHE A 54 1.94 -9.62 -18.28
N ALA A 55 2.98 -10.07 -18.98
CA ALA A 55 2.84 -10.69 -20.29
C ALA A 55 2.70 -12.19 -20.12
N VAL A 56 1.48 -12.71 -20.30
CA VAL A 56 1.16 -14.14 -20.13
C VAL A 56 1.81 -14.92 -21.26
N ALA A 57 2.48 -16.03 -20.96
CA ALA A 57 3.10 -16.87 -21.97
C ALA A 57 2.05 -17.44 -22.94
N ALA A 58 2.40 -17.57 -24.22
CA ALA A 58 1.45 -18.06 -25.24
C ALA A 58 1.04 -19.51 -25.04
N ASP A 59 1.85 -20.27 -24.33
CA ASP A 59 1.66 -21.67 -23.97
C ASP A 59 1.33 -21.86 -22.48
N ALA A 60 1.03 -20.77 -21.76
CA ALA A 60 0.66 -20.87 -20.36
C ALA A 60 -0.62 -21.71 -20.17
N PRO A 61 -0.66 -22.60 -19.18
CA PRO A 61 -1.90 -23.26 -18.82
C PRO A 61 -2.92 -22.25 -18.27
N ALA A 62 -4.21 -22.59 -18.35
CA ALA A 62 -5.24 -21.78 -17.70
C ALA A 62 -4.99 -21.70 -16.18
N PHE A 63 -5.12 -20.51 -15.61
CA PHE A 63 -4.99 -20.31 -14.17
C PHE A 63 -6.18 -20.98 -13.44
N THR A 64 -5.89 -21.83 -12.48
CA THR A 64 -6.89 -22.62 -11.76
C THR A 64 -7.57 -21.90 -10.61
N GLU A 65 -6.92 -20.82 -10.10
CA GLU A 65 -7.43 -19.96 -9.04
C GLU A 65 -7.05 -18.50 -9.30
N ASP A 66 -7.53 -17.58 -8.47
CA ASP A 66 -7.13 -16.18 -8.52
C ASP A 66 -5.89 -15.99 -7.66
N TYR A 67 -4.72 -15.99 -8.32
CA TYR A 67 -3.44 -15.74 -7.68
C TYR A 67 -3.29 -14.25 -7.33
N TRP A 68 -2.66 -14.00 -6.20
CA TRP A 68 -2.30 -12.66 -5.77
C TRP A 68 -0.89 -12.32 -6.25
N VAL A 69 -0.63 -11.04 -6.38
CA VAL A 69 0.70 -10.49 -6.61
C VAL A 69 1.31 -10.18 -5.25
N PHE A 70 2.51 -10.68 -4.97
CA PHE A 70 3.35 -10.08 -3.95
C PHE A 70 4.30 -9.10 -4.61
N ALA A 71 4.58 -7.99 -3.95
CA ALA A 71 5.61 -7.04 -4.33
C ALA A 71 6.42 -6.67 -3.08
N HIS A 72 7.68 -7.07 -3.07
CA HIS A 72 8.61 -6.88 -1.99
C HIS A 72 9.57 -5.74 -2.32
N PHE A 73 9.68 -4.79 -1.43
CA PHE A 73 10.62 -3.66 -1.53
C PHE A 73 11.78 -3.91 -0.59
N LEU A 74 12.97 -4.04 -1.17
CA LEU A 74 14.19 -4.47 -0.48
C LEU A 74 15.20 -3.32 -0.48
N ASP A 75 15.95 -3.19 0.60
CA ASP A 75 17.09 -2.28 0.68
C ASP A 75 18.31 -2.76 -0.13
N ALA A 76 19.44 -2.04 -0.04
CA ALA A 76 20.67 -2.39 -0.75
C ALA A 76 21.29 -3.71 -0.28
N ASP A 77 21.00 -4.14 0.94
CA ASP A 77 21.49 -5.40 1.52
C ASP A 77 20.55 -6.59 1.22
N GLY A 78 19.40 -6.32 0.57
CA GLY A 78 18.38 -7.30 0.24
C GLY A 78 17.43 -7.61 1.39
N GLU A 79 17.39 -6.77 2.42
CA GLU A 79 16.48 -6.92 3.55
C GLU A 79 15.10 -6.33 3.18
N LEU A 80 14.03 -7.04 3.56
CA LEU A 80 12.67 -6.64 3.28
C LEU A 80 12.28 -5.42 4.11
N MET A 81 11.96 -4.31 3.43
CA MET A 81 11.47 -3.09 4.07
C MET A 81 9.95 -3.05 4.19
N TRP A 82 9.22 -3.33 3.11
CA TRP A 82 7.74 -3.42 3.10
C TRP A 82 7.25 -4.24 1.91
N THR A 83 5.94 -4.52 1.90
CA THR A 83 5.26 -5.24 0.82
C THR A 83 4.07 -4.45 0.27
N ASP A 84 3.69 -4.72 -0.99
CA ASP A 84 2.42 -4.32 -1.61
C ASP A 84 1.73 -5.56 -2.18
N ASP A 85 1.36 -6.49 -1.30
CA ASP A 85 0.67 -7.71 -1.69
C ASP A 85 -0.80 -7.40 -2.00
N HIS A 86 -1.27 -7.86 -3.17
CA HIS A 86 -2.61 -7.49 -3.62
C HIS A 86 -3.19 -8.45 -4.65
N GLU A 87 -4.51 -8.40 -4.77
CA GLU A 87 -5.23 -9.02 -5.88
C GLU A 87 -5.09 -8.13 -7.12
N PRO A 88 -4.71 -8.68 -8.31
CA PRO A 88 -4.71 -7.93 -9.55
C PRO A 88 -6.10 -7.36 -9.87
N SER A 89 -6.17 -6.18 -10.52
CA SER A 89 -7.44 -5.56 -10.92
C SER A 89 -8.29 -6.44 -11.84
N THR A 90 -7.63 -7.30 -12.63
CA THR A 90 -8.27 -8.37 -13.40
C THR A 90 -7.86 -9.70 -12.76
N PRO A 91 -8.80 -10.48 -12.21
CA PRO A 91 -8.51 -11.78 -11.59
C PRO A 91 -7.71 -12.68 -12.51
N THR A 92 -6.71 -13.42 -11.99
CA THR A 92 -5.79 -14.20 -12.83
C THR A 92 -6.47 -15.30 -13.63
N ARG A 93 -7.60 -15.86 -13.16
CA ARG A 93 -8.41 -16.80 -13.95
C ARG A 93 -8.93 -16.23 -15.29
N GLN A 94 -8.94 -14.92 -15.43
CA GLN A 94 -9.32 -14.22 -16.67
C GLN A 94 -8.11 -13.89 -17.56
N TRP A 95 -6.89 -14.24 -17.14
CA TRP A 95 -5.69 -14.01 -17.94
C TRP A 95 -5.57 -15.08 -19.01
N ASN A 96 -5.68 -14.69 -20.27
CA ASN A 96 -5.59 -15.59 -21.39
C ASN A 96 -4.14 -15.77 -21.86
N PRO A 97 -3.74 -16.95 -22.36
CA PRO A 97 -2.44 -17.17 -22.98
C PRO A 97 -2.14 -16.11 -24.06
N GLY A 98 -0.94 -15.56 -24.03
CA GLY A 98 -0.50 -14.50 -24.96
C GLY A 98 -1.04 -13.08 -24.66
N ALA A 99 -1.93 -12.93 -23.66
CA ALA A 99 -2.45 -11.61 -23.29
C ALA A 99 -1.44 -10.79 -22.46
N THR A 100 -1.61 -9.49 -22.48
CA THR A 100 -0.92 -8.58 -21.55
C THR A 100 -1.96 -8.00 -20.59
N VAL A 101 -1.69 -8.14 -19.30
CA VAL A 101 -2.49 -7.54 -18.23
C VAL A 101 -1.68 -6.40 -17.62
N GLU A 102 -2.24 -5.20 -17.62
CA GLU A 102 -1.58 -4.00 -17.09
C GLU A 102 -2.55 -3.20 -16.25
N TYR A 103 -2.08 -2.73 -15.10
CA TYR A 103 -2.89 -1.92 -14.20
C TYR A 103 -2.03 -1.00 -13.33
N PRO A 104 -2.51 0.23 -13.04
CA PRO A 104 -1.84 1.15 -12.13
C PRO A 104 -2.16 0.81 -10.67
N ARG A 105 -1.21 1.09 -9.80
CA ARG A 105 -1.40 1.16 -8.36
C ARG A 105 -0.67 2.36 -7.79
N THR A 106 -1.23 2.91 -6.75
CA THR A 106 -0.60 3.98 -5.96
C THR A 106 -0.58 3.54 -4.51
N MET A 107 0.53 3.78 -3.82
CA MET A 107 0.63 3.58 -2.38
C MET A 107 1.47 4.69 -1.76
N PHE A 108 1.34 4.90 -0.46
CA PHE A 108 2.30 5.71 0.27
C PHE A 108 3.51 4.87 0.66
N VAL A 109 4.70 5.37 0.33
CA VAL A 109 5.95 4.80 0.84
C VAL A 109 5.92 4.83 2.36
N PRO A 110 6.10 3.71 3.06
CA PRO A 110 6.13 3.71 4.52
C PRO A 110 7.24 4.61 5.08
N LYS A 111 7.05 5.09 6.31
CA LYS A 111 8.09 5.83 7.05
C LYS A 111 9.16 4.84 7.55
N PHE A 112 9.95 4.30 6.65
CA PHE A 112 11.04 3.39 6.96
C PHE A 112 12.36 4.18 7.04
N PRO A 113 13.23 3.96 8.02
CA PRO A 113 14.46 4.74 8.23
C PRO A 113 15.59 4.32 7.28
N TYR A 114 15.34 4.35 5.98
CA TYR A 114 16.28 3.98 4.95
C TYR A 114 16.29 5.00 3.82
N VAL A 115 17.47 5.36 3.35
CA VAL A 115 17.71 6.19 2.16
C VAL A 115 18.77 5.50 1.31
N GLY A 116 18.49 5.31 0.02
CA GLY A 116 19.41 4.62 -0.89
C GLY A 116 18.67 3.83 -1.96
N GLN A 117 19.43 3.00 -2.66
CA GLN A 117 18.87 2.17 -3.72
C GLN A 117 17.94 1.10 -3.15
N THR A 118 16.74 1.06 -3.69
CA THR A 118 15.69 0.09 -3.37
C THR A 118 15.44 -0.79 -4.57
N SER A 119 15.36 -2.10 -4.38
CA SER A 119 14.94 -3.05 -5.42
C SER A 119 13.52 -3.53 -5.17
N VAL A 120 12.82 -3.85 -6.27
CA VAL A 120 11.46 -4.40 -6.20
C VAL A 120 11.45 -5.79 -6.80
N GLU A 121 10.98 -6.75 -6.02
CA GLU A 121 10.77 -8.12 -6.43
C GLU A 121 9.29 -8.46 -6.46
N ILE A 122 8.85 -9.14 -7.51
CA ILE A 122 7.45 -9.51 -7.74
C ILE A 122 7.33 -11.01 -7.97
N GLY A 123 6.18 -11.56 -7.58
CA GLY A 123 5.75 -12.91 -7.98
C GLY A 123 4.24 -13.06 -7.87
N LEU A 124 3.75 -14.21 -8.32
CA LEU A 124 2.36 -14.63 -8.17
C LEU A 124 2.30 -15.75 -7.15
N PHE A 125 1.35 -15.68 -6.21
CA PHE A 125 1.18 -16.71 -5.19
C PHE A 125 -0.29 -17.06 -4.97
N SER A 126 -0.54 -18.32 -4.59
CA SER A 126 -1.85 -18.78 -4.15
C SER A 126 -2.17 -18.19 -2.77
N PRO A 127 -3.26 -17.44 -2.59
CA PRO A 127 -3.65 -16.97 -1.26
C PRO A 127 -4.13 -18.11 -0.35
N THR A 128 -4.39 -19.30 -0.92
CA THR A 128 -4.86 -20.48 -0.19
C THR A 128 -3.71 -21.37 0.30
N THR A 129 -2.70 -21.64 -0.56
CA THR A 129 -1.61 -22.56 -0.24
C THR A 129 -0.28 -21.86 0.02
N GLY A 130 -0.11 -20.62 -0.44
CA GLY A 130 1.16 -19.89 -0.44
C GLY A 130 2.12 -20.29 -1.58
N ASP A 131 1.74 -21.27 -2.42
CA ASP A 131 2.57 -21.71 -3.54
C ASP A 131 2.74 -20.62 -4.57
N ARG A 132 3.97 -20.44 -5.06
CA ARG A 132 4.32 -19.43 -6.04
C ARG A 132 4.40 -19.99 -7.44
N LEU A 133 3.92 -19.25 -8.43
CA LEU A 133 4.02 -19.59 -9.84
C LEU A 133 5.38 -19.20 -10.43
N PRO A 134 5.91 -19.99 -11.39
CA PRO A 134 7.13 -19.64 -12.12
C PRO A 134 6.85 -18.49 -13.10
N LEU A 135 7.67 -17.42 -13.03
CA LEU A 135 7.67 -16.32 -14.00
C LEU A 135 9.00 -16.32 -14.77
N ALA A 136 9.03 -15.64 -15.91
CA ALA A 136 10.27 -15.38 -16.62
C ALA A 136 10.90 -14.08 -16.10
N GLY A 137 12.22 -14.07 -15.89
CA GLY A 137 12.95 -12.87 -15.45
C GLY A 137 14.17 -13.17 -14.59
N ASP A 138 14.72 -12.11 -14.01
CA ASP A 138 15.86 -12.17 -13.10
C ASP A 138 15.37 -12.64 -11.72
N THR A 139 15.62 -13.89 -11.39
CA THR A 139 15.15 -14.50 -10.14
C THR A 139 16.18 -14.36 -9.02
N SER A 140 15.73 -13.94 -7.83
CA SER A 140 16.47 -13.98 -6.58
C SER A 140 16.28 -15.31 -5.82
N GLY A 141 15.55 -16.27 -6.40
CA GLY A 141 15.17 -17.54 -5.80
C GLY A 141 13.72 -17.54 -5.27
N GLN A 142 13.23 -18.70 -4.89
CA GLN A 142 11.87 -18.88 -4.37
C GLN A 142 10.77 -18.25 -5.25
N ARG A 143 10.97 -18.22 -6.59
CA ARG A 143 10.06 -17.61 -7.56
C ARG A 143 9.75 -16.12 -7.24
N SER A 144 10.77 -15.40 -6.81
CA SER A 144 10.80 -13.96 -6.65
C SER A 144 11.63 -13.36 -7.78
N TYR A 145 11.12 -12.32 -8.45
CA TYR A 145 11.71 -11.80 -9.68
C TYR A 145 11.94 -10.30 -9.55
N ARG A 146 13.20 -9.88 -9.72
CA ARG A 146 13.56 -8.45 -9.69
C ARG A 146 13.05 -7.76 -10.96
N VAL A 147 12.20 -6.75 -10.77
CA VAL A 147 11.51 -6.06 -11.89
C VAL A 147 11.84 -4.59 -11.97
N ALA A 148 12.31 -3.96 -10.89
CA ALA A 148 12.64 -2.54 -10.86
C ALA A 148 13.64 -2.21 -9.77
N THR A 149 14.26 -1.03 -9.90
CA THR A 149 15.04 -0.36 -8.86
C THR A 149 14.71 1.13 -8.86
N PHE A 150 14.79 1.78 -7.71
CA PHE A 150 14.65 3.23 -7.57
C PHE A 150 15.45 3.74 -6.36
N ASP A 151 15.69 5.05 -6.31
CA ASP A 151 16.36 5.68 -5.17
C ASP A 151 15.34 6.19 -4.15
N MET A 152 15.42 5.65 -2.92
CA MET A 152 14.66 6.15 -1.79
C MET A 152 15.33 7.40 -1.23
N ARG A 153 14.56 8.47 -1.06
CA ARG A 153 15.03 9.77 -0.55
C ARG A 153 14.22 10.23 0.65
N LEU A 154 14.79 11.18 1.39
CA LEU A 154 14.02 11.90 2.40
C LEU A 154 12.93 12.74 1.73
N GLN A 155 11.81 12.87 2.40
CA GLN A 155 10.75 13.77 1.97
C GLN A 155 11.26 15.22 1.99
N THR A 156 11.00 15.97 0.92
CA THR A 156 11.22 17.41 0.89
C THR A 156 9.94 18.11 1.33
N ASP A 157 10.04 19.10 2.23
CA ASP A 157 8.89 19.75 2.88
C ASP A 157 8.17 20.80 2.01
N ASP A 158 8.48 20.90 0.74
CA ASP A 158 8.03 22.00 -0.13
C ASP A 158 6.50 22.12 -0.23
N LEU A 159 5.75 21.02 -0.02
CA LEU A 159 4.28 21.02 -0.04
C LEU A 159 3.68 20.31 1.18
N SER A 160 4.15 20.62 2.38
CA SER A 160 3.57 20.13 3.62
C SER A 160 2.08 20.46 3.70
N VAL A 161 1.26 19.43 3.94
CA VAL A 161 -0.18 19.59 4.11
C VAL A 161 -0.50 19.84 5.58
N VAL A 162 -1.27 20.91 5.83
CA VAL A 162 -1.72 21.31 7.15
C VAL A 162 -3.22 21.09 7.26
N PHE A 163 -3.65 20.33 8.24
CA PHE A 163 -5.04 20.15 8.62
C PHE A 163 -5.52 21.39 9.39
N ARG A 164 -6.46 22.16 8.82
CA ARG A 164 -6.98 23.43 9.36
C ARG A 164 -8.31 23.19 10.10
N ASP A 165 -9.31 23.99 9.78
CA ASP A 165 -10.64 23.87 10.39
C ASP A 165 -11.37 22.58 9.99
N GLY A 166 -12.28 22.13 10.82
CA GLY A 166 -13.13 20.98 10.55
C GLY A 166 -12.49 19.61 10.85
N TRP A 167 -11.28 19.55 11.40
CA TRP A 167 -10.63 18.32 11.81
C TRP A 167 -10.67 18.14 13.33
N HIS A 168 -10.79 16.89 13.75
CA HIS A 168 -10.56 16.51 15.15
C HIS A 168 -9.06 16.26 15.38
N ALA A 169 -8.67 16.16 16.63
CA ALA A 169 -7.29 15.82 17.00
C ALA A 169 -6.88 14.46 16.41
N VAL A 170 -5.58 14.29 16.14
CA VAL A 170 -4.99 13.02 15.67
C VAL A 170 -5.31 11.91 16.66
N GLU A 171 -5.74 10.78 16.13
CA GLU A 171 -5.94 9.52 16.85
C GLU A 171 -4.98 8.46 16.31
N VAL A 172 -4.63 7.50 17.15
CA VAL A 172 -3.71 6.40 16.85
C VAL A 172 -4.37 5.09 17.23
N ALA A 173 -4.26 4.08 16.40
CA ALA A 173 -4.87 2.77 16.68
C ALA A 173 -4.21 2.04 17.85
N ASP A 174 -2.90 2.22 18.03
CA ASP A 174 -2.08 1.63 19.10
C ASP A 174 -1.00 2.65 19.50
N GLU A 175 -0.73 2.76 20.81
CA GLU A 175 0.20 3.75 21.36
C GLU A 175 1.63 3.67 20.80
N PHE A 176 2.03 2.55 20.18
CA PHE A 176 3.42 2.32 19.78
C PHE A 176 3.68 2.22 18.29
N SER A 177 2.70 1.82 17.46
CA SER A 177 2.97 1.58 16.02
C SER A 177 1.74 1.53 15.11
N GLY A 178 0.57 1.84 15.62
CA GLY A 178 -0.68 1.80 14.85
C GLY A 178 -0.78 2.93 13.82
N PRO A 179 -1.67 2.81 12.83
CA PRO A 179 -1.95 3.89 11.90
C PRO A 179 -2.55 5.09 12.65
N GLU A 180 -2.12 6.28 12.24
CA GLU A 180 -2.66 7.55 12.71
C GLU A 180 -3.73 8.03 11.73
N TRP A 181 -4.76 8.71 12.25
CA TRP A 181 -5.77 9.37 11.42
C TRP A 181 -6.33 10.61 12.09
N GLN A 182 -6.99 11.45 11.31
CA GLN A 182 -7.86 12.51 11.79
C GLN A 182 -9.27 12.31 11.25
N TRP A 183 -10.26 12.55 12.11
CA TRP A 183 -11.64 12.60 11.71
C TRP A 183 -11.99 13.96 11.14
N SER A 184 -12.66 13.99 10.00
CA SER A 184 -13.32 15.19 9.53
C SER A 184 -14.62 15.42 10.27
N ARG A 185 -15.09 16.66 10.30
CA ARG A 185 -16.48 17.04 10.44
C ARG A 185 -17.15 16.97 9.08
N LYS A 186 -18.32 17.60 8.94
CA LYS A 186 -19.02 17.68 7.65
C LYS A 186 -18.19 18.38 6.58
N ASP A 187 -17.53 19.46 6.97
CA ASP A 187 -16.58 20.22 6.16
C ASP A 187 -15.24 20.26 6.87
N ALA A 188 -14.14 20.01 6.15
CA ALA A 188 -12.81 20.02 6.72
C ALA A 188 -11.79 20.54 5.70
N THR A 189 -10.92 21.45 6.13
CA THR A 189 -9.99 22.17 5.25
C THR A 189 -8.57 21.65 5.38
N LEU A 190 -7.94 21.41 4.24
CA LEU A 190 -6.51 21.18 4.10
C LEU A 190 -5.87 22.41 3.47
N SER A 191 -4.70 22.82 3.95
CA SER A 191 -3.94 23.92 3.33
C SER A 191 -2.51 23.48 3.04
N PHE A 192 -1.92 24.08 2.02
CA PHE A 192 -0.53 23.87 1.61
C PHE A 192 0.01 25.10 0.88
N ARG A 193 1.34 25.20 0.80
CA ARG A 193 1.95 26.27 0.02
C ARG A 193 1.57 26.11 -1.45
N ASN A 194 1.03 27.18 -2.05
CA ASN A 194 0.63 27.18 -3.46
C ASN A 194 1.87 27.18 -4.37
N PRO A 195 2.09 26.14 -5.18
CA PRO A 195 3.27 26.07 -6.06
C PRO A 195 3.11 26.90 -7.33
N GLY A 196 1.94 27.54 -7.57
CA GLY A 196 1.63 28.30 -8.79
C GLY A 196 1.54 27.46 -10.06
N ARG A 197 1.37 26.15 -9.93
CA ARG A 197 1.21 25.16 -11.02
C ARG A 197 0.26 24.05 -10.61
N ASP A 198 -0.10 23.20 -11.55
CA ASP A 198 -0.97 22.05 -11.29
C ASP A 198 -0.40 21.15 -10.19
N VAL A 199 -1.28 20.56 -9.40
CA VAL A 199 -0.91 19.62 -8.35
C VAL A 199 -1.72 18.33 -8.42
N ARG A 200 -1.11 17.28 -7.91
CA ARG A 200 -1.79 16.02 -7.55
C ARG A 200 -1.92 15.93 -6.05
N VAL A 201 -3.16 15.76 -5.59
CA VAL A 201 -3.49 15.55 -4.19
C VAL A 201 -3.78 14.07 -3.98
N TYR A 202 -3.20 13.49 -2.95
CA TYR A 202 -3.40 12.10 -2.57
C TYR A 202 -4.00 12.07 -1.17
N LEU A 203 -5.14 11.39 -1.05
CA LEU A 203 -5.85 11.21 0.21
C LEU A 203 -6.02 9.72 0.48
N GLN A 204 -5.45 9.23 1.57
CA GLN A 204 -5.72 7.89 2.07
C GLN A 204 -6.79 8.01 3.16
N LEU A 205 -7.95 7.43 2.90
CA LEU A 205 -9.15 7.68 3.68
C LEU A 205 -10.08 6.47 3.73
N ASP A 206 -10.96 6.44 4.73
CA ASP A 206 -12.04 5.46 4.83
C ASP A 206 -13.27 6.01 5.55
N GLN A 207 -14.36 5.23 5.51
CA GLN A 207 -15.51 5.41 6.38
C GLN A 207 -15.77 4.14 7.20
N PRO A 208 -16.21 4.24 8.47
CA PRO A 208 -16.50 3.07 9.29
C PRO A 208 -17.80 2.40 8.86
N SER A 209 -17.73 1.10 8.53
CA SER A 209 -18.91 0.31 8.12
C SER A 209 -20.00 0.21 9.19
N ALA A 210 -19.62 0.31 10.47
CA ALA A 210 -20.56 0.26 11.59
C ALA A 210 -21.42 1.53 11.71
N ALA A 211 -20.96 2.67 11.16
CA ALA A 211 -21.71 3.93 11.16
C ALA A 211 -22.63 4.03 9.93
N PHE A 212 -22.14 3.61 8.78
CA PHE A 212 -22.87 3.71 7.50
C PHE A 212 -22.78 2.40 6.73
N PRO A 213 -23.92 1.71 6.46
CA PRO A 213 -23.93 0.53 5.61
C PRO A 213 -23.80 0.88 4.11
N GLU A 214 -24.06 2.13 3.75
CA GLU A 214 -24.00 2.63 2.37
C GLU A 214 -22.82 3.59 2.17
N PRO A 215 -22.29 3.72 0.93
CA PRO A 215 -21.23 4.66 0.64
C PRO A 215 -21.56 6.10 1.03
N GLN A 216 -20.58 6.84 1.53
CA GLN A 216 -20.64 8.30 1.70
C GLN A 216 -20.22 8.98 0.39
N ARG A 217 -20.89 10.07 0.04
CA ARG A 217 -20.38 10.98 -0.99
C ARG A 217 -19.36 11.91 -0.36
N VAL A 218 -18.20 11.96 -0.97
CA VAL A 218 -17.12 12.88 -0.63
C VAL A 218 -16.92 13.83 -1.81
N GLU A 219 -16.87 15.12 -1.54
CA GLU A 219 -16.53 16.15 -2.52
C GLU A 219 -15.30 16.90 -2.05
N VAL A 220 -14.39 17.20 -2.97
CA VAL A 220 -13.21 18.02 -2.72
C VAL A 220 -13.36 19.31 -3.51
N LEU A 221 -13.25 20.42 -2.83
CA LEU A 221 -13.47 21.75 -3.41
C LEU A 221 -12.19 22.59 -3.31
N ALA A 222 -11.90 23.34 -4.38
CA ALA A 222 -10.97 24.45 -4.38
C ALA A 222 -11.77 25.76 -4.42
N GLY A 223 -11.80 26.49 -3.31
CA GLY A 223 -12.75 27.59 -3.13
C GLY A 223 -14.20 27.10 -3.21
N SER A 224 -14.95 27.55 -4.22
CA SER A 224 -16.35 27.10 -4.47
C SER A 224 -16.48 26.06 -5.58
N GLU A 225 -15.40 25.67 -6.23
CA GLU A 225 -15.39 24.74 -7.35
C GLU A 225 -15.13 23.31 -6.86
N VAL A 226 -15.98 22.36 -7.25
CA VAL A 226 -15.76 20.93 -6.99
C VAL A 226 -14.70 20.40 -7.96
N VAL A 227 -13.55 20.01 -7.44
CA VAL A 227 -12.43 19.46 -8.21
C VAL A 227 -12.48 17.95 -8.30
N ASP A 228 -13.12 17.28 -7.34
CA ASP A 228 -13.39 15.83 -7.38
C ASP A 228 -14.64 15.48 -6.56
N SER A 229 -15.36 14.44 -6.99
CA SER A 229 -16.51 13.88 -6.27
C SER A 229 -16.54 12.37 -6.45
N PHE A 230 -16.65 11.63 -5.34
CA PHE A 230 -16.63 10.16 -5.37
C PHE A 230 -17.48 9.55 -4.25
N LEU A 231 -17.78 8.27 -4.40
CA LEU A 231 -18.41 7.47 -3.37
C LEU A 231 -17.34 6.67 -2.62
N LEU A 232 -17.30 6.83 -1.30
CA LEU A 232 -16.42 6.12 -0.41
C LEU A 232 -17.12 4.90 0.16
N PRO A 233 -16.73 3.66 -0.23
CA PRO A 233 -17.39 2.46 0.24
C PRO A 233 -17.13 2.20 1.73
N PRO A 234 -18.09 1.60 2.45
CA PRO A 234 -17.94 1.35 3.89
C PRO A 234 -16.86 0.31 4.20
N GLY A 235 -16.06 0.59 5.23
CA GLY A 235 -15.07 -0.34 5.79
C GLY A 235 -13.89 -0.66 4.87
N ARG A 236 -13.73 0.08 3.79
CA ARG A 236 -12.62 -0.07 2.86
C ARG A 236 -11.75 1.19 2.86
N MET A 237 -10.45 1.00 3.03
CA MET A 237 -9.48 2.08 2.85
C MET A 237 -9.29 2.35 1.36
N GLU A 238 -9.44 3.60 0.97
CA GLU A 238 -9.21 4.08 -0.39
C GLU A 238 -8.03 5.03 -0.42
N LEU A 239 -7.24 4.96 -1.49
CA LEU A 239 -6.26 5.98 -1.83
C LEU A 239 -6.78 6.75 -3.05
N ARG A 240 -7.23 7.97 -2.81
CA ARG A 240 -7.76 8.86 -3.84
C ARG A 240 -6.65 9.75 -4.39
N ARG A 241 -6.53 9.80 -5.72
CA ARG A 241 -5.66 10.72 -6.45
C ARG A 241 -6.52 11.75 -7.16
N ILE A 242 -6.26 13.03 -6.90
CA ILE A 242 -7.06 14.16 -7.38
C ILE A 242 -6.13 15.11 -8.12
N GLN A 243 -6.48 15.47 -9.34
CA GLN A 243 -5.77 16.49 -10.11
C GLN A 243 -6.43 17.85 -9.87
N VAL A 244 -5.63 18.85 -9.49
CA VAL A 244 -6.10 20.23 -9.29
C VAL A 244 -5.26 21.15 -10.16
N ALA A 245 -5.91 21.89 -11.06
CA ALA A 245 -5.23 22.82 -11.95
C ALA A 245 -4.78 24.07 -11.20
N ALA A 246 -3.69 24.68 -11.64
CA ALA A 246 -3.15 25.91 -11.06
C ALA A 246 -4.20 27.03 -10.94
N GLY A 247 -5.05 27.17 -11.96
CA GLY A 247 -6.14 28.17 -11.95
C GLY A 247 -7.17 27.97 -10.85
N GLN A 248 -7.39 26.75 -10.40
CA GLN A 248 -8.32 26.41 -9.31
C GLN A 248 -7.71 26.70 -7.93
N LEU A 249 -6.38 26.67 -7.81
CA LEU A 249 -5.67 26.98 -6.57
C LEU A 249 -5.64 28.50 -6.26
N GLY A 250 -5.99 29.34 -7.23
CA GLY A 250 -5.91 30.78 -7.09
C GLY A 250 -4.47 31.30 -7.07
N THR A 251 -4.30 32.57 -6.66
CA THR A 251 -3.01 33.25 -6.68
C THR A 251 -2.44 33.55 -5.30
N ALA A 252 -3.11 33.14 -4.22
CA ALA A 252 -2.63 33.31 -2.87
C ALA A 252 -1.39 32.42 -2.60
N GLU A 253 -0.53 32.81 -1.66
CA GLU A 253 0.66 32.05 -1.27
C GLU A 253 0.30 30.67 -0.69
N THR A 254 -0.87 30.58 -0.05
CA THR A 254 -1.42 29.34 0.50
C THR A 254 -2.67 28.96 -0.28
N ALA A 255 -2.71 27.74 -0.75
CA ALA A 255 -3.91 27.12 -1.35
C ALA A 255 -4.66 26.32 -0.29
N GLU A 256 -5.98 26.27 -0.42
CA GLU A 256 -6.87 25.52 0.46
C GLU A 256 -7.79 24.61 -0.34
N LEU A 257 -8.01 23.41 0.20
CA LEU A 257 -8.98 22.46 -0.31
C LEU A 257 -9.93 22.08 0.82
N THR A 258 -11.24 22.16 0.54
CA THR A 258 -12.26 21.73 1.48
C THR A 258 -12.75 20.35 1.10
N ILE A 259 -12.75 19.43 2.06
CA ILE A 259 -13.34 18.10 1.94
C ILE A 259 -14.73 18.18 2.58
N PHE A 260 -15.76 17.96 1.77
CA PHE A 260 -17.14 17.89 2.20
C PHE A 260 -17.63 16.44 2.18
N VAL A 261 -18.42 16.04 3.19
CA VAL A 261 -19.07 14.74 3.26
C VAL A 261 -20.58 14.92 3.38
N ASP A 262 -21.34 14.10 2.67
CA ASP A 262 -22.82 14.19 2.68
C ASP A 262 -23.45 13.76 4.00
N LYS A 263 -22.76 12.91 4.78
CA LYS A 263 -23.25 12.32 6.03
C LYS A 263 -22.18 12.42 7.11
N THR A 264 -22.64 12.65 8.34
CA THR A 264 -21.83 12.57 9.57
C THR A 264 -22.56 11.69 10.57
N PHE A 265 -21.87 11.22 11.60
CA PHE A 265 -22.45 10.46 12.69
C PHE A 265 -21.88 10.89 14.04
N VAL A 266 -22.62 10.59 15.10
CA VAL A 266 -22.15 10.74 16.47
C VAL A 266 -22.02 9.32 17.04
N PRO A 267 -20.81 8.85 17.39
CA PRO A 267 -20.61 7.47 17.87
C PRO A 267 -21.50 7.07 19.03
N ALA A 268 -21.76 7.97 19.98
CA ALA A 268 -22.68 7.74 21.11
C ALA A 268 -24.13 7.49 20.68
N ALA A 269 -24.53 7.94 19.48
CA ALA A 269 -25.87 7.74 18.93
C ALA A 269 -25.98 6.45 18.10
N VAL A 270 -24.88 5.74 17.84
CA VAL A 270 -24.82 4.49 17.06
C VAL A 270 -24.68 3.30 18.03
N PRO A 271 -25.75 2.54 18.33
CA PRO A 271 -25.71 1.46 19.34
C PRO A 271 -24.66 0.39 19.06
N ALA A 272 -24.36 0.09 17.78
CA ALA A 272 -23.38 -0.90 17.37
C ALA A 272 -21.94 -0.54 17.80
N LEU A 273 -21.63 0.76 17.93
CA LEU A 273 -20.29 1.24 18.30
C LEU A 273 -20.01 1.17 19.80
N LYS A 274 -21.04 1.08 20.67
CA LYS A 274 -20.93 1.05 22.13
C LYS A 274 -19.97 2.13 22.67
N SER A 275 -20.01 3.32 22.08
CA SER A 275 -19.11 4.43 22.35
C SER A 275 -19.81 5.53 23.16
N ALA A 276 -19.06 6.23 24.01
CA ALA A 276 -19.52 7.45 24.68
C ALA A 276 -19.09 8.73 23.94
N ASP A 277 -18.45 8.62 22.80
CA ASP A 277 -17.96 9.75 22.03
C ASP A 277 -19.13 10.54 21.42
N SER A 278 -19.22 11.80 21.81
CA SER A 278 -20.28 12.74 21.40
C SER A 278 -19.89 13.66 20.25
N ARG A 279 -18.69 13.50 19.69
CA ARG A 279 -18.22 14.30 18.56
C ARG A 279 -19.02 13.96 17.29
N GLU A 280 -19.20 14.95 16.44
CA GLU A 280 -19.70 14.74 15.06
C GLU A 280 -18.52 14.32 14.18
N LEU A 281 -18.60 13.13 13.59
CA LEU A 281 -17.53 12.51 12.79
C LEU A 281 -18.00 12.27 11.36
N GLY A 282 -17.16 12.61 10.37
CA GLY A 282 -17.36 12.35 8.95
C GLY A 282 -16.60 11.12 8.48
N ILE A 283 -15.44 11.34 7.87
CA ILE A 283 -14.51 10.31 7.38
C ILE A 283 -13.20 10.35 8.15
N ARG A 284 -12.44 9.25 8.12
CA ARG A 284 -11.06 9.23 8.59
C ARG A 284 -10.12 9.52 7.44
N VAL A 285 -9.17 10.42 7.67
CA VAL A 285 -8.04 10.65 6.76
C VAL A 285 -6.76 10.23 7.46
N PHE A 286 -6.10 9.24 6.91
CA PHE A 286 -4.85 8.65 7.43
C PHE A 286 -3.63 9.41 6.91
N ARG A 287 -3.68 9.81 5.65
CA ARG A 287 -2.59 10.56 5.00
C ARG A 287 -3.15 11.51 3.95
N ALA A 288 -2.52 12.67 3.87
CA ALA A 288 -2.72 13.63 2.80
C ALA A 288 -1.34 14.05 2.27
N SER A 289 -1.19 14.12 0.95
CA SER A 289 0.02 14.60 0.30
C SER A 289 -0.33 15.41 -0.93
N VAL A 290 0.48 16.41 -1.23
CA VAL A 290 0.34 17.25 -2.43
C VAL A 290 1.66 17.25 -3.17
N GLN A 291 1.63 16.90 -4.44
CA GLN A 291 2.79 16.91 -5.31
C GLN A 291 2.53 17.83 -6.51
N PRO A 292 3.48 18.68 -6.89
CA PRO A 292 3.42 19.40 -8.15
C PRO A 292 3.39 18.43 -9.33
N SER A 293 2.55 18.73 -10.33
CA SER A 293 2.44 17.95 -11.57
C SER A 293 3.30 18.54 -12.67
#